data_808dc3703951fb9277715e06769759e6
#
_entry.id   808dc3703951fb9277715e06769759e6
#
_cell.length_a   1.000
_cell.length_b   1.000
_cell.length_c   1.000
_cell.angle_alpha   90.00
_cell.angle_beta   90.00
_cell.angle_gamma   90.00
#
_symmetry.space_group_name_H-M   'P 1'
#
loop_
_entity.id
_entity.type
_entity.pdbx_description
1 polymer ?
#
loop_
_entity_poly.entity_id
_entity_poly.type
_entity_poly.pdbx_seq_one_letter_code
_entity_poly.pdbx_strand_id
1 'polypeptide(L)'
;MVTTHPRKKIEILVDAPLLSRIQQLAKDVEVSGYTLQRTIGGEGGQGRWRAEEVTGGAGSKVVFATIVDDDTADRFLSDLEPLLSEYGLLVTVSPVEVIRGERF
;
A
#
# COMPACT_ATOMS: atom_id res chain seq x y z
N MET A 1 23.21 -22.25 1.74
CA MET A 1 23.07 -21.01 0.98
C MET A 1 21.59 -20.77 0.68
N VAL A 2 21.16 -19.54 0.81
CA VAL A 2 19.75 -19.16 0.57
C VAL A 2 19.62 -18.52 -0.81
N THR A 3 18.60 -18.96 -1.56
CA THR A 3 18.30 -18.35 -2.85
C THR A 3 17.29 -17.24 -2.63
N THR A 4 17.56 -16.05 -3.18
CA THR A 4 16.65 -14.92 -3.09
C THR A 4 16.09 -14.59 -4.48
N HIS A 5 14.96 -13.93 -4.49
CA HIS A 5 14.26 -13.58 -5.72
C HIS A 5 13.89 -12.09 -5.70
N PRO A 6 14.24 -11.33 -6.75
CA PRO A 6 13.90 -9.90 -6.77
C PRO A 6 12.41 -9.67 -6.93
N ARG A 7 11.90 -8.71 -6.16
CA ARG A 7 10.48 -8.32 -6.19
C ARG A 7 10.38 -6.82 -5.93
N LYS A 8 9.17 -6.30 -6.03
CA LYS A 8 8.87 -4.91 -5.66
C LYS A 8 7.98 -4.90 -4.43
N LYS A 9 8.34 -4.06 -3.48
CA LYS A 9 7.48 -3.78 -2.32
C LYS A 9 6.76 -2.46 -2.57
N ILE A 10 5.45 -2.48 -2.45
CA ILE A 10 4.61 -1.29 -2.63
C ILE A 10 3.96 -1.00 -1.30
N GLU A 11 4.15 0.22 -0.79
CA GLU A 11 3.52 0.68 0.44
C GLU A 11 2.66 1.90 0.14
N ILE A 12 1.43 1.87 0.62
CA ILE A 12 0.46 2.94 0.38
C ILE A 12 -0.04 3.45 1.72
N LEU A 13 0.23 4.73 1.99
CA LEU A 13 -0.34 5.39 3.16
C LEU A 13 -1.66 5.98 2.71
N VAL A 14 -2.76 5.49 3.27
CA VAL A 14 -4.11 5.79 2.78
C VAL A 14 -5.04 6.10 3.94
N ASP A 15 -5.95 7.04 3.73
CA ASP A 15 -7.02 7.31 4.68
C ASP A 15 -7.94 6.08 4.78
N ALA A 16 -8.29 5.72 6.01
CA ALA A 16 -9.05 4.51 6.27
C ALA A 16 -10.31 4.34 5.38
N PRO A 17 -11.09 5.39 5.11
CA PRO A 17 -12.26 5.25 4.25
C PRO A 17 -11.95 4.82 2.81
N LEU A 18 -10.72 5.04 2.33
CA LEU A 18 -10.33 4.67 0.97
C LEU A 18 -9.71 3.29 0.88
N LEU A 19 -9.46 2.64 2.01
CA LEU A 19 -8.76 1.37 2.04
C LEU A 19 -9.45 0.30 1.20
N SER A 20 -10.77 0.23 1.25
CA SER A 20 -11.50 -0.80 0.50
C SER A 20 -11.30 -0.68 -1.01
N ARG A 21 -11.11 0.54 -1.53
CA ARG A 21 -10.81 0.73 -2.95
C ARG A 21 -9.44 0.20 -3.31
N ILE A 22 -8.45 0.44 -2.43
CA ILE A 22 -7.10 -0.10 -2.63
C ILE A 22 -7.14 -1.62 -2.63
N GLN A 23 -7.86 -2.21 -1.68
CA GLN A 23 -8.00 -3.66 -1.60
C GLN A 23 -8.66 -4.24 -2.85
N GLN A 24 -9.66 -3.56 -3.40
CA GLN A 24 -10.32 -4.00 -4.61
C GLN A 24 -9.38 -3.94 -5.83
N LEU A 25 -8.61 -2.86 -5.95
CA LEU A 25 -7.62 -2.75 -7.03
C LEU A 25 -6.57 -3.85 -6.93
N ALA A 26 -6.11 -4.15 -5.72
CA ALA A 26 -5.14 -5.23 -5.50
C ALA A 26 -5.72 -6.58 -5.93
N LYS A 27 -6.99 -6.82 -5.62
CA LYS A 27 -7.66 -8.05 -6.02
C LYS A 27 -7.78 -8.15 -7.54
N ASP A 28 -8.10 -7.04 -8.19
CA ASP A 28 -8.29 -7.00 -9.65
C ASP A 28 -7.01 -7.33 -10.41
N VAL A 29 -5.85 -6.96 -9.89
CA VAL A 29 -4.56 -7.30 -10.50
C VAL A 29 -3.94 -8.57 -9.90
N GLU A 30 -4.70 -9.27 -9.09
CA GLU A 30 -4.32 -10.57 -8.52
C GLU A 30 -3.08 -10.52 -7.64
N VAL A 31 -2.98 -9.49 -6.80
CA VAL A 31 -1.96 -9.42 -5.76
C VAL A 31 -2.14 -10.62 -4.83
N SER A 32 -1.07 -11.39 -4.60
CA SER A 32 -1.15 -12.64 -3.83
C SER A 32 -1.43 -12.43 -2.35
N GLY A 33 -1.06 -11.29 -1.80
CA GLY A 33 -1.31 -11.00 -0.39
C GLY A 33 -0.86 -9.60 -0.04
N TYR A 34 -1.30 -9.12 1.12
CA TYR A 34 -0.90 -7.82 1.62
C TYR A 34 -1.00 -7.79 3.13
N THR A 35 -0.36 -6.79 3.73
CA THR A 35 -0.39 -6.54 5.16
C THR A 35 -0.96 -5.15 5.41
N LEU A 36 -1.80 -5.04 6.42
CA LEU A 36 -2.32 -3.74 6.85
C LEU A 36 -1.70 -3.37 8.18
N GLN A 37 -1.25 -2.12 8.30
CA GLN A 37 -0.66 -1.62 9.52
C GLN A 37 -1.37 -0.33 9.91
N ARG A 38 -1.80 -0.27 11.16
CA ARG A 38 -2.43 0.92 11.70
C ARG A 38 -1.34 1.94 12.02
N THR A 39 -1.56 3.21 11.71
CA THR A 39 -0.64 4.27 12.11
C THR A 39 -1.12 4.91 13.41
N ILE A 40 -0.19 5.43 14.19
CA ILE A 40 -0.54 6.13 15.44
C ILE A 40 -0.65 7.64 15.24
N GLY A 41 -0.15 8.16 14.13
CA GLY A 41 -0.20 9.57 13.81
C GLY A 41 0.91 9.96 12.87
N GLY A 42 0.93 11.21 12.49
CA GLY A 42 1.93 11.76 11.60
C GLY A 42 1.57 13.17 11.15
N GLU A 43 2.35 13.69 10.23
CA GLU A 43 2.12 15.01 9.66
C GLU A 43 2.52 14.98 8.19
N GLY A 44 1.67 15.52 7.34
CA GLY A 44 1.92 15.56 5.91
C GLY A 44 1.30 16.80 5.28
N GLY A 45 1.20 16.80 3.95
CA GLY A 45 0.66 17.92 3.19
C GLY A 45 -0.76 18.33 3.57
N GLN A 46 -1.53 17.41 4.11
CA GLN A 46 -2.90 17.66 4.52
C GLN A 46 -3.04 17.88 6.01
N GLY A 47 -1.92 18.04 6.73
CA GLY A 47 -1.92 18.32 8.14
C GLY A 47 -1.50 17.15 9.00
N ARG A 48 -1.76 17.29 10.28
CA ARG A 48 -1.37 16.32 11.30
C ARG A 48 -2.54 15.40 11.61
N TRP A 49 -2.23 14.14 11.93
CA TRP A 49 -3.26 13.20 12.38
C TRP A 49 -2.73 12.38 13.55
N ARG A 50 -3.65 11.90 14.42
CA ARG A 50 -3.34 11.01 15.53
C ARG A 50 -4.50 10.03 15.69
N ALA A 51 -4.17 8.75 15.88
CA ALA A 51 -5.19 7.70 15.96
C ALA A 51 -6.19 7.92 17.10
N GLU A 52 -5.74 8.38 18.26
CA GLU A 52 -6.60 8.58 19.41
C GLU A 52 -7.52 9.79 19.28
N GLU A 53 -7.28 10.68 18.34
CA GLU A 53 -8.08 11.88 18.15
C GLU A 53 -9.13 11.70 17.06
N VAL A 54 -9.17 10.53 16.41
CA VAL A 54 -10.03 10.29 15.26
C VAL A 54 -11.19 9.39 15.66
N THR A 55 -12.40 9.81 15.29
CA THR A 55 -13.63 9.06 15.52
C THR A 55 -14.18 8.59 14.18
N GLY A 56 -14.57 7.31 14.09
CA GLY A 56 -15.18 6.77 12.88
C GLY A 56 -14.24 6.54 11.72
N GLY A 57 -12.94 6.61 11.95
CA GLY A 57 -11.93 6.35 10.92
C GLY A 57 -11.61 7.52 10.01
N ALA A 58 -12.42 8.57 10.02
CA ALA A 58 -12.15 9.75 9.20
C ALA A 58 -10.89 10.44 9.70
N GLY A 59 -9.92 10.65 8.82
CA GLY A 59 -8.65 11.27 9.19
C GLY A 59 -7.60 10.33 9.72
N SER A 60 -7.93 9.08 10.03
CA SER A 60 -6.92 8.10 10.39
C SER A 60 -6.33 7.48 9.13
N LYS A 61 -5.08 7.07 9.22
CA LYS A 61 -4.38 6.48 8.09
C LYS A 61 -3.91 5.07 8.39
N VAL A 62 -3.87 4.28 7.33
CA VAL A 62 -3.44 2.88 7.37
C VAL A 62 -2.36 2.68 6.32
N VAL A 63 -1.38 1.85 6.60
CA VAL A 63 -0.42 1.44 5.59
C VAL A 63 -0.85 0.10 5.01
N PHE A 64 -1.01 0.08 3.68
CA PHE A 64 -1.22 -1.14 2.91
C PHE A 64 0.13 -1.50 2.30
N ALA A 65 0.63 -2.69 2.56
CA ALA A 65 1.93 -3.12 2.06
C ALA A 65 1.81 -4.45 1.34
N THR A 66 2.41 -4.55 0.16
CA THR A 66 2.42 -5.79 -0.60
C THR A 66 3.76 -5.98 -1.31
N ILE A 67 4.07 -7.23 -1.61
CA ILE A 67 5.27 -7.58 -2.36
C ILE A 67 4.82 -8.35 -3.60
N VAL A 68 5.24 -7.90 -4.77
CA VAL A 68 4.79 -8.43 -6.06
C VAL A 68 5.93 -8.49 -7.06
N ASP A 69 5.73 -9.21 -8.16
CA ASP A 69 6.67 -9.18 -9.27
C ASP A 69 6.54 -7.87 -10.06
N ASP A 70 7.46 -7.64 -10.99
CA ASP A 70 7.50 -6.40 -11.75
C ASP A 70 6.24 -6.17 -12.57
N ASP A 71 5.71 -7.20 -13.20
CA ASP A 71 4.52 -7.08 -14.03
C ASP A 71 3.28 -6.69 -13.21
N THR A 72 3.08 -7.36 -12.08
CA THR A 72 1.97 -7.04 -11.19
C THR A 72 2.13 -5.64 -10.61
N ALA A 73 3.37 -5.24 -10.27
CA ALA A 73 3.65 -3.89 -9.78
C ALA A 73 3.23 -2.85 -10.81
N ASP A 74 3.62 -3.03 -12.07
CA ASP A 74 3.28 -2.08 -13.13
C ASP A 74 1.77 -1.93 -13.28
N ARG A 75 1.04 -3.03 -13.28
CA ARG A 75 -0.42 -3.00 -13.41
C ARG A 75 -1.08 -2.33 -12.21
N PHE A 76 -0.64 -2.67 -11.00
CA PHE A 76 -1.21 -2.12 -9.79
C PHE A 76 -0.95 -0.61 -9.71
N LEU A 77 0.27 -0.18 -10.00
CA LEU A 77 0.62 1.25 -9.96
C LEU A 77 -0.15 2.05 -11.01
N SER A 78 -0.36 1.47 -12.21
CA SER A 78 -1.17 2.12 -13.23
C SER A 78 -2.61 2.33 -12.77
N ASP A 79 -3.19 1.33 -12.10
CA ASP A 79 -4.55 1.42 -11.61
C ASP A 79 -4.68 2.38 -10.42
N LEU A 80 -3.59 2.55 -9.65
CA LEU A 80 -3.57 3.49 -8.52
C LEU A 80 -3.44 4.94 -8.98
N GLU A 81 -2.88 5.20 -10.15
CA GLU A 81 -2.57 6.55 -10.59
C GLU A 81 -3.73 7.55 -10.49
N PRO A 82 -4.96 7.21 -10.94
CA PRO A 82 -6.09 8.13 -10.78
C PRO A 82 -6.38 8.50 -9.34
N LEU A 83 -6.18 7.56 -8.41
CA LEU A 83 -6.40 7.82 -6.99
C LEU A 83 -5.33 8.72 -6.40
N LEU A 84 -4.11 8.64 -6.91
CA LEU A 84 -3.01 9.53 -6.47
C LEU A 84 -3.37 10.99 -6.73
N SER A 85 -3.87 11.28 -7.93
CA SER A 85 -4.23 12.63 -8.31
C SER A 85 -5.43 13.16 -7.52
N GLU A 86 -6.38 12.28 -7.24
CA GLU A 86 -7.65 12.68 -6.62
C GLU A 86 -7.58 12.77 -5.11
N TYR A 87 -6.85 11.87 -4.46
CA TYR A 87 -6.89 11.73 -3.00
C TYR A 87 -5.54 11.99 -2.30
N GLY A 88 -4.51 12.29 -3.06
CA GLY A 88 -3.22 12.62 -2.45
C GLY A 88 -2.55 11.46 -1.70
N LEU A 89 -2.71 10.26 -2.18
CA LEU A 89 -2.08 9.09 -1.56
C LEU A 89 -0.55 9.18 -1.62
N LEU A 90 0.12 8.65 -0.60
CA LEU A 90 1.55 8.47 -0.65
C LEU A 90 1.83 7.01 -1.00
N VAL A 91 2.45 6.78 -2.14
CA VAL A 91 2.83 5.45 -2.60
C VAL A 91 4.34 5.39 -2.74
N THR A 92 4.95 4.42 -2.08
CA THR A 92 6.39 4.18 -2.22
C THR A 92 6.62 2.80 -2.80
N VAL A 93 7.64 2.69 -3.64
CA VAL A 93 8.02 1.44 -4.29
C VAL A 93 9.50 1.21 -4.01
N SER A 94 9.84 0.03 -3.53
CA SER A 94 11.23 -0.30 -3.28
C SER A 94 11.56 -1.69 -3.81
N PRO A 95 12.80 -1.89 -4.31
CA PRO A 95 13.24 -3.23 -4.67
C PRO A 95 13.52 -4.02 -3.39
N VAL A 96 13.08 -5.27 -3.37
CA VAL A 96 13.33 -6.17 -2.26
C VAL A 96 13.71 -7.53 -2.82
N GLU A 97 14.27 -8.39 -1.97
CA GLU A 97 14.49 -9.77 -2.31
C GLU A 97 13.73 -10.64 -1.33
N VAL A 98 13.06 -11.65 -1.86
CA VAL A 98 12.29 -12.59 -1.03
C VAL A 98 12.90 -13.97 -1.14
N ILE A 99 12.79 -14.75 -0.07
CA ILE A 99 13.33 -16.09 -0.03
C ILE A 99 12.41 -17.09 -0.74
N ARG A 100 11.11 -16.87 -0.66
CA ARG A 100 10.09 -17.77 -1.21
C ARG A 100 9.40 -17.14 -2.40
N GLY A 101 10.12 -17.06 -3.53
CA GLY A 101 9.65 -16.36 -4.73
C GLY A 101 8.31 -16.88 -5.28
N GLU A 102 7.99 -18.15 -5.06
CA GLU A 102 6.75 -18.73 -5.55
C GLU A 102 5.49 -18.14 -4.90
N ARG A 103 5.65 -17.39 -3.81
CA ARG A 103 4.52 -16.76 -3.12
C ARG A 103 4.25 -15.31 -3.55
N PHE A 104 5.15 -14.78 -4.36
CA PHE A 104 5.07 -13.36 -4.72
C PHE A 104 5.26 -13.16 -6.23
#